data_6f4fecf14ec97834ee713e1b5c496d88
#
_entry.id   6f4fecf14ec97834ee713e1b5c496d88
#
_cell.length_a   1.000
_cell.length_b   1.000
_cell.length_c   1.000
_cell.angle_alpha   90.00
_cell.angle_beta   90.00
_cell.angle_gamma   90.00
#
_symmetry.space_group_name_H-M   'P 1'
#
loop_
_entity.id
_entity.type
_entity.pdbx_description
1 polymer ?
#
loop_
_entity_poly.entity_id
_entity_poly.type
_entity_poly.pdbx_seq_one_letter_code
_entity_poly.pdbx_strand_id
1 'polypeptide(L)'
;AQNFDNFVDWVKEKDPDFMALCECNAFTEESLTALAGRYGHPYAILCKESGFPVGLTSKYPIELRNRLLEDVPLWHGAIHTRIKDINVVVLHLYPFGTYPNGQGAAGTGNTYRDREINCILDSTIRRYPVEPLWLMAGDFNSYSPKDADAMPANTYFETHSIVLKSGYCDALRDRHSQFFHTVPTPYNGESTADQRRIDFIYASQAVMREITDSRIIYDEFTATHSDRYP
;
A
#
# COMPACT_ATOMS: atom_id res chain seq x y z
N ALA A 1 -2.09 -2.98 26.78
CA ALA A 1 -2.19 -3.77 25.56
C ALA A 1 -3.27 -3.14 24.68
N GLN A 2 -2.95 -2.88 23.44
CA GLN A 2 -3.90 -2.37 22.45
C GLN A 2 -4.97 -3.43 22.20
N ASN A 3 -6.24 -3.05 22.24
CA ASN A 3 -7.34 -3.99 22.01
C ASN A 3 -7.68 -4.00 20.51
N PHE A 4 -7.41 -5.11 19.84
CA PHE A 4 -7.68 -5.31 18.42
C PHE A 4 -8.97 -6.11 18.15
N ASP A 5 -9.87 -6.27 19.14
CA ASP A 5 -11.03 -7.14 18.96
C ASP A 5 -11.95 -6.66 17.84
N ASN A 6 -12.25 -5.36 17.77
CA ASN A 6 -13.07 -4.81 16.69
C ASN A 6 -12.41 -4.97 15.31
N PHE A 7 -11.09 -4.77 15.22
CA PHE A 7 -10.34 -5.01 13.98
C PHE A 7 -10.41 -6.47 13.55
N VAL A 8 -10.20 -7.39 14.49
CA VAL A 8 -10.28 -8.85 14.24
C VAL A 8 -11.65 -9.24 13.72
N ASP A 9 -12.72 -8.73 14.33
CA ASP A 9 -14.09 -9.06 13.96
C ASP A 9 -14.43 -8.46 12.57
N TRP A 10 -13.98 -7.23 12.30
CA TRP A 10 -14.12 -6.60 10.99
C TRP A 10 -13.38 -7.36 9.89
N VAL A 11 -12.13 -7.79 10.13
CA VAL A 11 -11.37 -8.58 9.15
C VAL A 11 -12.03 -9.92 8.89
N LYS A 12 -12.56 -10.60 9.94
CA LYS A 12 -13.31 -11.85 9.78
C LYS A 12 -14.56 -11.66 8.91
N GLU A 13 -15.26 -10.55 9.07
CA GLU A 13 -16.44 -10.22 8.25
C GLU A 13 -16.07 -10.03 6.77
N LYS A 14 -14.94 -9.33 6.50
CA LYS A 14 -14.46 -9.10 5.13
C LYS A 14 -13.81 -10.34 4.52
N ASP A 15 -13.31 -11.25 5.34
CA ASP A 15 -12.71 -12.54 4.98
C ASP A 15 -11.68 -12.49 3.84
N PRO A 16 -10.70 -11.56 3.83
CA PRO A 16 -9.73 -11.44 2.75
C PRO A 16 -8.82 -12.66 2.68
N ASP A 17 -8.31 -13.00 1.51
CA ASP A 17 -7.31 -14.06 1.33
C ASP A 17 -5.93 -13.63 1.81
N PHE A 18 -5.59 -12.35 1.67
CA PHE A 18 -4.41 -11.73 2.25
C PHE A 18 -4.62 -10.22 2.45
N MET A 19 -3.80 -9.61 3.30
CA MET A 19 -3.85 -8.18 3.60
C MET A 19 -2.46 -7.58 3.51
N ALA A 20 -2.32 -6.50 2.73
CA ALA A 20 -1.19 -5.59 2.77
C ALA A 20 -1.45 -4.53 3.85
N LEU A 21 -0.50 -4.34 4.74
CA LEU A 21 -0.62 -3.45 5.89
C LEU A 21 0.48 -2.40 5.86
N CYS A 22 0.11 -1.15 6.10
CA CYS A 22 1.03 -0.04 6.36
C CYS A 22 1.06 0.30 7.85
N GLU A 23 2.13 0.97 8.28
CA GLU A 23 2.27 1.50 9.65
C GLU A 23 2.13 0.44 10.76
N CYS A 24 2.72 -0.74 10.56
CA CYS A 24 2.74 -1.80 11.55
C CYS A 24 3.69 -1.49 12.74
N ASN A 25 3.53 -0.29 13.31
CA ASN A 25 4.37 0.21 14.39
C ASN A 25 4.21 -0.65 15.64
N ALA A 26 5.30 -0.89 16.33
CA ALA A 26 5.35 -1.69 17.56
C ALA A 26 4.98 -3.18 17.40
N PHE A 27 4.75 -3.66 16.18
CA PHE A 27 4.68 -5.10 15.92
C PHE A 27 6.08 -5.69 15.74
N THR A 28 6.26 -6.88 16.29
CA THR A 28 7.24 -7.85 15.83
C THR A 28 6.56 -8.81 14.84
N GLU A 29 7.33 -9.54 14.04
CA GLU A 29 6.75 -10.53 13.13
C GLU A 29 5.95 -11.61 13.91
N GLU A 30 6.43 -11.98 15.11
CA GLU A 30 5.73 -12.90 16.01
C GLU A 30 4.37 -12.33 16.48
N SER A 31 4.34 -11.08 16.95
CA SER A 31 3.11 -10.46 17.44
C SER A 31 2.11 -10.19 16.31
N LEU A 32 2.59 -9.84 15.11
CA LEU A 32 1.74 -9.72 13.92
C LEU A 32 1.15 -11.08 13.52
N THR A 33 1.96 -12.15 13.56
CA THR A 33 1.49 -13.53 13.30
C THR A 33 0.43 -13.96 14.31
N ALA A 34 0.64 -13.65 15.59
CA ALA A 34 -0.33 -13.97 16.64
C ALA A 34 -1.65 -13.23 16.43
N LEU A 35 -1.61 -11.92 16.07
CA LEU A 35 -2.81 -11.15 15.74
C LEU A 35 -3.50 -11.72 14.49
N ALA A 36 -2.73 -11.98 13.44
CA ALA A 36 -3.23 -12.51 12.15
C ALA A 36 -3.94 -13.86 12.33
N GLY A 37 -3.42 -14.73 13.18
CA GLY A 37 -4.05 -16.01 13.53
C GLY A 37 -5.46 -15.84 14.11
N ARG A 38 -5.77 -14.74 14.79
CA ARG A 38 -7.08 -14.47 15.36
C ARG A 38 -8.17 -14.26 14.31
N TYR A 39 -7.80 -13.76 13.11
CA TYR A 39 -8.73 -13.58 12.00
C TYR A 39 -8.52 -14.55 10.83
N GLY A 40 -7.81 -15.66 11.09
CA GLY A 40 -7.71 -16.77 10.13
C GLY A 40 -6.55 -16.67 9.15
N HIS A 41 -5.55 -15.81 9.40
CA HIS A 41 -4.32 -15.73 8.62
C HIS A 41 -3.15 -16.37 9.39
N PRO A 42 -2.82 -17.65 9.14
CA PRO A 42 -1.73 -18.32 9.84
C PRO A 42 -0.33 -17.86 9.41
N TYR A 43 -0.24 -17.09 8.33
CA TYR A 43 1.03 -16.60 7.79
C TYR A 43 1.08 -15.09 7.86
N ALA A 44 2.19 -14.55 8.38
CA ALA A 44 2.47 -13.13 8.42
C ALA A 44 3.95 -12.86 8.16
N ILE A 45 4.24 -11.72 7.58
CA ILE A 45 5.59 -11.20 7.35
C ILE A 45 5.60 -9.72 7.66
N LEU A 46 6.65 -9.25 8.34
CA LEU A 46 6.91 -7.85 8.62
C LEU A 46 8.20 -7.42 7.91
N CYS A 47 8.21 -6.23 7.32
CA CYS A 47 9.39 -5.74 6.61
C CYS A 47 10.58 -5.54 7.56
N LYS A 48 10.33 -4.92 8.70
CA LYS A 48 11.28 -4.64 9.79
C LYS A 48 10.51 -4.38 11.08
N GLU A 49 11.21 -4.39 12.22
CA GLU A 49 10.59 -4.19 13.54
C GLU A 49 10.81 -2.76 14.11
N SER A 50 11.09 -1.78 13.24
CA SER A 50 11.34 -0.40 13.64
C SER A 50 10.67 0.61 12.72
N GLY A 51 10.36 1.79 13.25
CA GLY A 51 9.72 2.87 12.50
C GLY A 51 8.27 2.52 12.11
N PHE A 52 7.90 2.80 10.88
CA PHE A 52 6.57 2.57 10.30
C PHE A 52 6.63 1.48 9.21
N PRO A 53 6.86 0.21 9.58
CA PRO A 53 7.05 -0.85 8.61
C PRO A 53 5.76 -1.25 7.92
N VAL A 54 5.91 -1.88 6.75
CA VAL A 54 4.83 -2.60 6.09
C VAL A 54 4.80 -4.05 6.51
N GLY A 55 3.61 -4.63 6.50
CA GLY A 55 3.35 -6.04 6.80
C GLY A 55 2.47 -6.70 5.76
N LEU A 56 2.47 -8.02 5.75
CA LEU A 56 1.60 -8.84 4.92
C LEU A 56 1.11 -10.02 5.74
N THR A 57 -0.20 -10.26 5.72
CA THR A 57 -0.80 -11.45 6.34
C THR A 57 -1.61 -12.24 5.34
N SER A 58 -1.71 -13.56 5.47
CA SER A 58 -2.34 -14.41 4.46
C SER A 58 -2.91 -15.70 5.04
N LYS A 59 -4.02 -16.18 4.44
CA LYS A 59 -4.54 -17.53 4.63
C LYS A 59 -3.61 -18.58 4.01
N TYR A 60 -2.81 -18.21 3.02
CA TYR A 60 -1.95 -19.10 2.24
C TYR A 60 -0.47 -18.88 2.59
N PRO A 61 0.38 -19.89 2.40
CA PRO A 61 1.82 -19.74 2.60
C PRO A 61 2.38 -18.54 1.84
N ILE A 62 3.22 -17.77 2.53
CA ILE A 62 3.94 -16.62 1.98
C ILE A 62 5.37 -17.05 1.67
N GLU A 63 5.74 -17.05 0.39
CA GLU A 63 7.13 -17.20 -0.03
C GLU A 63 7.78 -15.81 -0.04
N LEU A 64 8.66 -15.54 0.90
CA LEU A 64 9.45 -14.30 0.92
C LEU A 64 10.46 -14.31 -0.22
N ARG A 65 10.38 -13.33 -1.13
CA ARG A 65 11.33 -13.09 -2.21
C ARG A 65 12.40 -12.10 -1.81
N ASN A 66 11.99 -10.99 -1.19
CA ASN A 66 12.91 -9.95 -0.75
C ASN A 66 12.29 -9.02 0.32
N ARG A 67 13.13 -8.56 1.24
CA ARG A 67 12.88 -7.37 2.06
C ARG A 67 13.80 -6.27 1.55
N LEU A 68 13.22 -5.22 1.01
CA LEU A 68 13.95 -4.10 0.42
C LEU A 68 14.28 -3.08 1.51
N LEU A 69 15.44 -3.21 2.16
CA LEU A 69 15.85 -2.39 3.29
C LEU A 69 17.27 -1.83 3.16
N GLU A 70 18.25 -2.69 2.84
CA GLU A 70 19.67 -2.40 3.09
C GLU A 70 20.37 -1.75 1.89
N ASP A 71 19.97 -2.12 0.67
CA ASP A 71 20.62 -1.64 -0.56
C ASP A 71 19.83 -0.52 -1.25
N VAL A 72 18.76 -0.05 -0.62
CA VAL A 72 17.79 0.84 -1.25
C VAL A 72 17.45 1.96 -0.29
N PRO A 73 17.44 3.22 -0.74
CA PRO A 73 17.07 4.35 0.10
C PRO A 73 15.54 4.40 0.30
N LEU A 74 14.97 3.32 0.88
CA LEU A 74 13.56 3.27 1.24
C LEU A 74 13.37 3.78 2.67
N TRP A 75 12.46 4.70 2.84
CA TRP A 75 12.19 5.29 4.16
C TRP A 75 11.52 4.30 5.11
N HIS A 76 10.48 3.64 4.64
CA HIS A 76 9.71 2.67 5.44
C HIS A 76 10.00 1.21 5.06
N GLY A 77 10.66 0.98 3.92
CA GLY A 77 10.92 -0.34 3.37
C GLY A 77 9.77 -0.86 2.50
N ALA A 78 10.01 -2.01 1.88
CA ALA A 78 9.03 -2.73 1.08
C ALA A 78 9.25 -4.25 1.20
N ILE A 79 8.21 -5.03 0.92
CA ILE A 79 8.25 -6.48 0.91
C ILE A 79 7.89 -6.97 -0.50
N HIS A 80 8.66 -7.89 -1.04
CA HIS A 80 8.29 -8.68 -2.21
C HIS A 80 8.12 -10.13 -1.79
N THR A 81 6.93 -10.65 -2.02
CA THR A 81 6.56 -12.03 -1.71
C THR A 81 5.87 -12.68 -2.89
N ARG A 82 5.68 -14.00 -2.79
CA ARG A 82 4.79 -14.75 -3.66
C ARG A 82 3.77 -15.49 -2.80
N ILE A 83 2.49 -15.35 -3.15
CA ILE A 83 1.36 -16.08 -2.57
C ILE A 83 0.72 -16.86 -3.69
N LYS A 84 0.74 -18.20 -3.63
CA LYS A 84 0.42 -19.07 -4.75
C LYS A 84 1.30 -18.72 -5.97
N ASP A 85 0.72 -18.19 -7.04
CA ASP A 85 1.41 -17.79 -8.26
C ASP A 85 1.47 -16.28 -8.47
N ILE A 86 0.94 -15.49 -7.54
CA ILE A 86 0.90 -14.02 -7.61
C ILE A 86 2.07 -13.43 -6.84
N ASN A 87 2.86 -12.59 -7.49
CA ASN A 87 3.83 -11.73 -6.83
C ASN A 87 3.12 -10.57 -6.15
N VAL A 88 3.35 -10.39 -4.86
CA VAL A 88 2.77 -9.33 -4.06
C VAL A 88 3.87 -8.43 -3.53
N VAL A 89 3.77 -7.15 -3.86
CA VAL A 89 4.66 -6.10 -3.35
C VAL A 89 3.87 -5.22 -2.39
N VAL A 90 4.37 -5.06 -1.18
CA VAL A 90 3.81 -4.14 -0.18
C VAL A 90 4.81 -3.03 0.08
N LEU A 91 4.37 -1.79 0.02
CA LEU A 91 5.22 -0.62 0.18
C LEU A 91 4.56 0.49 1.01
N HIS A 92 5.39 1.37 1.55
CA HIS A 92 4.99 2.64 2.12
C HIS A 92 6.06 3.67 1.74
N LEU A 93 5.73 4.60 0.84
CA LEU A 93 6.70 5.59 0.35
C LEU A 93 6.84 6.76 1.32
N TYR A 94 7.88 7.54 1.12
CA TYR A 94 8.25 8.70 1.92
C TYR A 94 7.10 9.72 2.06
N PRO A 95 6.71 10.13 3.30
CA PRO A 95 5.50 10.92 3.51
C PRO A 95 5.68 12.44 3.37
N PHE A 96 6.92 12.96 3.43
CA PHE A 96 7.13 14.39 3.56
C PHE A 96 7.31 15.13 2.23
N GLY A 97 7.05 16.45 2.24
CA GLY A 97 7.17 17.31 1.05
C GLY A 97 8.61 17.73 0.73
N THR A 98 9.55 17.60 1.68
CA THR A 98 10.97 17.92 1.51
C THR A 98 11.82 16.67 1.55
N TYR A 99 13.04 16.72 1.02
CA TYR A 99 13.98 15.60 1.07
C TYR A 99 14.32 15.21 2.53
N PRO A 100 14.62 13.92 2.82
CA PRO A 100 15.03 13.50 4.16
C PRO A 100 16.13 14.39 4.76
N ASN A 101 16.05 14.64 6.08
CA ASN A 101 16.93 15.51 6.85
C ASN A 101 16.71 17.03 6.63
N GLY A 102 15.57 17.43 6.08
CA GLY A 102 15.23 18.83 5.87
C GLY A 102 16.11 19.55 4.85
N GLN A 103 16.97 18.82 4.15
CA GLN A 103 17.84 19.38 3.10
C GLN A 103 17.07 19.37 1.77
N GLY A 104 16.55 20.49 1.38
CA GLY A 104 15.91 20.64 0.09
C GLY A 104 14.75 21.63 0.08
N ALA A 105 14.44 22.16 -1.09
CA ALA A 105 13.27 22.99 -1.33
C ALA A 105 11.97 22.19 -1.19
N ALA A 106 10.85 22.87 -1.01
CA ALA A 106 9.53 22.25 -1.09
C ALA A 106 9.38 21.48 -2.41
N GLY A 107 8.80 20.28 -2.35
CA GLY A 107 8.61 19.38 -3.50
C GLY A 107 9.74 18.36 -3.72
N THR A 108 10.88 18.47 -3.03
CA THR A 108 11.98 17.49 -3.19
C THR A 108 11.64 16.11 -2.60
N GLY A 109 10.61 16.01 -1.75
CA GLY A 109 10.04 14.73 -1.31
C GLY A 109 9.48 13.90 -2.47
N ASN A 110 8.93 14.55 -3.51
CA ASN A 110 8.49 13.88 -4.73
C ASN A 110 9.66 13.15 -5.42
N THR A 111 10.80 13.84 -5.57
CA THR A 111 12.02 13.24 -6.15
C THR A 111 12.52 12.05 -5.31
N TYR A 112 12.34 12.11 -3.99
CA TYR A 112 12.69 10.98 -3.14
C TYR A 112 11.77 9.78 -3.40
N ARG A 113 10.44 9.98 -3.47
CA ARG A 113 9.47 8.94 -3.84
C ARG A 113 9.74 8.33 -5.22
N ASP A 114 10.15 9.15 -6.20
CA ASP A 114 10.52 8.64 -7.54
C ASP A 114 11.74 7.71 -7.49
N ARG A 115 12.69 7.99 -6.61
CA ARG A 115 13.84 7.10 -6.38
C ARG A 115 13.40 5.81 -5.68
N GLU A 116 12.59 5.91 -4.63
CA GLU A 116 12.06 4.74 -3.93
C GLU A 116 11.31 3.82 -4.89
N ILE A 117 10.35 4.37 -5.65
CA ILE A 117 9.53 3.53 -6.56
C ILE A 117 10.36 2.90 -7.67
N ASN A 118 11.34 3.60 -8.25
CA ASN A 118 12.24 3.00 -9.23
C ASN A 118 13.04 1.84 -8.62
N CYS A 119 13.60 2.00 -7.42
CA CYS A 119 14.31 0.92 -6.73
C CYS A 119 13.42 -0.30 -6.46
N ILE A 120 12.17 -0.07 -6.06
CA ILE A 120 11.18 -1.15 -5.86
C ILE A 120 10.91 -1.86 -7.19
N LEU A 121 10.64 -1.13 -8.25
CA LEU A 121 10.33 -1.69 -9.56
C LEU A 121 11.52 -2.47 -10.16
N ASP A 122 12.75 -1.95 -10.01
CA ASP A 122 13.97 -2.60 -10.47
C ASP A 122 14.26 -3.91 -9.71
N SER A 123 13.86 -3.97 -8.45
CA SER A 123 14.01 -5.16 -7.60
C SER A 123 12.85 -6.15 -7.73
N THR A 124 11.77 -5.79 -8.42
CA THR A 124 10.53 -6.57 -8.55
C THR A 124 10.16 -6.82 -10.01
N ILE A 125 9.11 -6.22 -10.52
CA ILE A 125 8.54 -6.53 -11.85
C ILE A 125 9.56 -6.40 -13.00
N ARG A 126 10.45 -5.41 -12.95
CA ARG A 126 11.47 -5.23 -14.01
C ARG A 126 12.54 -6.32 -13.96
N ARG A 127 12.81 -6.87 -12.77
CA ARG A 127 13.77 -7.97 -12.56
C ARG A 127 13.22 -9.31 -13.03
N TYR A 128 11.90 -9.49 -13.02
CA TYR A 128 11.23 -10.76 -13.34
C TYR A 128 10.25 -10.60 -14.53
N PRO A 129 10.75 -10.22 -15.72
CA PRO A 129 9.90 -9.84 -16.85
C PRO A 129 9.05 -10.99 -17.43
N VAL A 130 9.37 -12.24 -17.07
CA VAL A 130 8.63 -13.44 -17.51
C VAL A 130 7.49 -13.83 -16.55
N GLU A 131 7.45 -13.24 -15.37
CA GLU A 131 6.39 -13.49 -14.40
C GLU A 131 5.22 -12.53 -14.64
N PRO A 132 4.02 -13.02 -15.03
CA PRO A 132 2.95 -12.13 -15.49
C PRO A 132 2.05 -11.61 -14.37
N LEU A 133 2.04 -12.27 -13.19
CA LEU A 133 1.05 -12.02 -12.15
C LEU A 133 1.63 -11.18 -11.01
N TRP A 134 1.27 -9.89 -10.98
CA TRP A 134 1.77 -8.92 -10.01
C TRP A 134 0.65 -8.11 -9.38
N LEU A 135 0.72 -7.96 -8.07
CA LEU A 135 0.00 -6.96 -7.28
C LEU A 135 1.02 -6.10 -6.52
N MET A 136 0.76 -4.80 -6.43
CA MET A 136 1.53 -3.87 -5.61
C MET A 136 0.54 -3.00 -4.84
N ALA A 137 0.65 -2.99 -3.52
CA ALA A 137 -0.29 -2.30 -2.64
C ALA A 137 0.44 -1.52 -1.55
N GLY A 138 -0.16 -0.42 -1.12
CA GLY A 138 0.32 0.35 0.02
C GLY A 138 0.05 1.84 -0.08
N ASP A 139 0.64 2.59 0.85
CA ASP A 139 0.63 4.04 0.86
C ASP A 139 1.77 4.61 -0.01
N PHE A 140 1.39 5.30 -1.07
CA PHE A 140 2.34 5.94 -1.99
C PHE A 140 2.68 7.36 -1.58
N ASN A 141 1.96 7.96 -0.65
CA ASN A 141 2.12 9.36 -0.23
C ASN A 141 2.23 10.34 -1.42
N SER A 142 1.57 10.02 -2.53
CA SER A 142 1.61 10.76 -3.80
C SER A 142 0.34 10.53 -4.60
N TYR A 143 0.17 11.28 -5.70
CA TYR A 143 -1.06 11.32 -6.48
C TYR A 143 -0.88 10.67 -7.85
N SER A 144 -1.94 9.99 -8.31
CA SER A 144 -1.98 9.34 -9.61
C SER A 144 -2.45 10.29 -10.71
N PRO A 145 -1.87 10.26 -11.94
CA PRO A 145 -2.41 10.97 -13.07
C PRO A 145 -3.82 10.50 -13.47
N LYS A 146 -4.24 9.31 -13.00
CA LYS A 146 -5.60 8.82 -13.16
C LYS A 146 -6.64 9.63 -12.38
N ASP A 147 -6.20 10.40 -11.39
CA ASP A 147 -7.03 11.28 -10.56
C ASP A 147 -6.89 12.77 -10.92
N ALA A 148 -6.27 13.08 -12.05
CA ALA A 148 -5.97 14.47 -12.44
C ALA A 148 -7.23 15.35 -12.52
N ASP A 149 -8.38 14.76 -12.81
CA ASP A 149 -9.68 15.43 -12.82
C ASP A 149 -10.15 15.93 -11.45
N ALA A 150 -9.65 15.33 -10.37
CA ALA A 150 -9.98 15.67 -8.99
C ALA A 150 -8.86 16.44 -8.27
N MET A 151 -7.71 16.65 -8.92
CA MET A 151 -6.53 17.24 -8.30
C MET A 151 -6.23 18.65 -8.83
N PRO A 152 -5.55 19.51 -8.03
CA PRO A 152 -5.07 20.81 -8.51
C PRO A 152 -4.19 20.70 -9.75
N ALA A 153 -4.25 21.72 -10.64
CA ALA A 153 -3.54 21.72 -11.93
C ALA A 153 -2.01 21.51 -11.84
N ASN A 154 -1.40 21.87 -10.72
CA ASN A 154 0.05 21.76 -10.51
C ASN A 154 0.44 20.51 -9.70
N THR A 155 -0.45 19.51 -9.60
CA THR A 155 -0.17 18.28 -8.85
C THR A 155 0.93 17.47 -9.51
N TYR A 156 1.84 16.94 -8.70
CA TYR A 156 2.94 16.10 -9.15
C TYR A 156 2.47 14.64 -9.31
N PHE A 157 2.66 14.07 -10.51
CA PHE A 157 2.17 12.73 -10.83
C PHE A 157 3.27 11.74 -11.27
N GLU A 158 4.56 12.15 -11.27
CA GLU A 158 5.60 11.33 -11.90
C GLU A 158 5.80 9.99 -11.18
N THR A 159 5.73 9.95 -9.85
CA THR A 159 5.84 8.69 -9.08
C THR A 159 4.89 7.61 -9.60
N HIS A 160 3.62 7.95 -9.81
CA HIS A 160 2.62 7.02 -10.35
C HIS A 160 2.74 6.82 -11.87
N SER A 161 3.21 7.83 -12.59
CA SER A 161 3.52 7.69 -14.02
C SER A 161 4.60 6.65 -14.27
N ILE A 162 5.61 6.57 -13.39
CA ILE A 162 6.66 5.54 -13.39
C ILE A 162 6.05 4.15 -13.20
N VAL A 163 5.12 3.99 -12.23
CA VAL A 163 4.42 2.72 -11.98
C VAL A 163 3.63 2.27 -13.21
N LEU A 164 2.81 3.16 -13.76
CA LEU A 164 1.96 2.88 -14.93
C LEU A 164 2.80 2.51 -16.16
N LYS A 165 3.90 3.23 -16.41
CA LYS A 165 4.85 2.93 -17.51
C LYS A 165 5.56 1.58 -17.33
N SER A 166 5.60 1.03 -16.11
CA SER A 166 6.19 -0.27 -15.82
C SER A 166 5.24 -1.45 -16.01
N GLY A 167 4.06 -1.22 -16.59
CA GLY A 167 3.09 -2.28 -16.94
C GLY A 167 2.04 -2.55 -15.90
N TYR A 168 1.94 -1.74 -14.85
CA TYR A 168 0.85 -1.81 -13.89
C TYR A 168 -0.39 -1.03 -14.36
N CYS A 169 -1.56 -1.51 -13.94
CA CYS A 169 -2.86 -0.87 -14.04
C CYS A 169 -3.32 -0.44 -12.65
N ASP A 170 -4.04 0.67 -12.56
CA ASP A 170 -4.70 1.11 -11.33
C ASP A 170 -5.97 0.29 -11.10
N ALA A 171 -5.96 -0.59 -10.09
CA ALA A 171 -7.04 -1.53 -9.87
C ALA A 171 -8.41 -0.85 -9.60
N LEU A 172 -8.39 0.37 -9.05
CA LEU A 172 -9.61 1.14 -8.78
C LEU A 172 -10.02 1.99 -9.99
N ARG A 173 -9.16 2.89 -10.46
CA ARG A 173 -9.52 3.89 -11.50
C ARG A 173 -9.67 3.29 -12.91
N ASP A 174 -9.09 2.15 -13.18
CA ASP A 174 -9.32 1.46 -14.46
C ASP A 174 -10.67 0.72 -14.50
N ARG A 175 -11.39 0.66 -13.35
CA ARG A 175 -12.75 0.12 -13.24
C ARG A 175 -13.81 1.17 -12.94
N HIS A 176 -13.43 2.29 -12.35
CA HIS A 176 -14.35 3.34 -11.94
C HIS A 176 -13.92 4.69 -12.53
N SER A 177 -14.82 5.36 -13.23
CA SER A 177 -14.61 6.73 -13.71
C SER A 177 -14.68 7.76 -12.60
N GLN A 178 -15.37 7.44 -11.51
CA GLN A 178 -15.53 8.31 -10.36
C GLN A 178 -14.26 8.32 -9.49
N PHE A 179 -13.92 9.49 -8.94
CA PHE A 179 -12.88 9.63 -7.94
C PHE A 179 -13.36 9.13 -6.57
N PHE A 180 -12.49 8.41 -5.87
CA PHE A 180 -12.66 7.98 -4.48
C PHE A 180 -11.39 8.34 -3.70
N HIS A 181 -11.53 8.86 -2.49
CA HIS A 181 -10.41 9.23 -1.64
C HIS A 181 -10.10 8.14 -0.59
N THR A 182 -8.86 8.07 -0.15
CA THR A 182 -8.44 7.23 0.98
C THR A 182 -8.15 8.05 2.24
N VAL A 183 -7.86 9.35 2.06
CA VAL A 183 -7.58 10.31 3.14
C VAL A 183 -8.39 11.59 2.87
N PRO A 184 -9.01 12.21 3.90
CA PRO A 184 -9.21 11.67 5.23
C PRO A 184 -10.12 10.44 5.21
N THR A 185 -10.01 9.60 6.24
CA THR A 185 -10.98 8.53 6.43
C THR A 185 -12.38 9.13 6.64
N PRO A 186 -13.46 8.40 6.40
CA PRO A 186 -14.82 8.92 6.62
C PRO A 186 -15.08 9.48 8.02
N TYR A 187 -14.35 8.96 9.03
CA TYR A 187 -14.42 9.47 10.40
C TYR A 187 -13.85 10.90 10.53
N ASN A 188 -12.77 11.19 9.83
CA ASN A 188 -12.14 12.51 9.80
C ASN A 188 -12.67 13.37 8.63
N GLY A 189 -13.59 12.83 7.85
CA GLY A 189 -13.99 13.34 6.55
C GLY A 189 -15.08 14.43 6.56
N GLU A 190 -15.20 15.21 7.63
CA GLU A 190 -16.09 16.39 7.65
C GLU A 190 -15.63 17.51 6.71
N SER A 191 -14.36 17.50 6.30
CA SER A 191 -13.80 18.43 5.31
C SER A 191 -13.70 17.79 3.94
N THR A 192 -14.48 18.25 2.98
CA THR A 192 -14.34 17.88 1.56
C THR A 192 -13.12 18.54 0.89
N ALA A 193 -12.47 19.51 1.55
CA ALA A 193 -11.42 20.33 0.96
C ALA A 193 -10.08 19.58 0.76
N ASP A 194 -9.83 18.50 1.51
CA ASP A 194 -8.54 17.81 1.53
C ASP A 194 -8.65 16.32 1.14
N GLN A 195 -9.68 15.93 0.41
CA GLN A 195 -9.85 14.56 -0.03
C GLN A 195 -8.74 14.15 -1.00
N ARG A 196 -8.01 13.09 -0.65
CA ARG A 196 -6.86 12.59 -1.41
C ARG A 196 -6.93 11.08 -1.51
N ARG A 197 -6.45 10.54 -2.60
CA ARG A 197 -6.14 9.12 -2.72
C ARG A 197 -4.63 8.97 -2.74
N ILE A 198 -4.08 8.39 -1.70
CA ILE A 198 -2.65 8.12 -1.55
C ILE A 198 -2.36 6.64 -1.35
N ASP A 199 -3.39 5.84 -1.04
CA ASP A 199 -3.32 4.38 -0.94
C ASP A 199 -3.81 3.76 -2.24
N PHE A 200 -3.05 2.80 -2.75
CA PHE A 200 -3.30 2.20 -4.06
C PHE A 200 -3.12 0.70 -4.05
N ILE A 201 -3.88 0.04 -4.92
CA ILE A 201 -3.62 -1.31 -5.40
C ILE A 201 -3.38 -1.22 -6.90
N TYR A 202 -2.18 -1.59 -7.31
CA TYR A 202 -1.79 -1.74 -8.70
C TYR A 202 -1.72 -3.21 -9.08
N ALA A 203 -2.19 -3.55 -10.26
CA ALA A 203 -2.20 -4.90 -10.78
C ALA A 203 -1.51 -4.95 -12.16
N SER A 204 -0.78 -6.02 -12.45
CA SER A 204 -0.35 -6.27 -13.83
C SER A 204 -1.56 -6.47 -14.76
N GLN A 205 -1.38 -6.29 -16.06
CA GLN A 205 -2.41 -6.52 -17.05
C GLN A 205 -3.07 -7.92 -16.95
N ALA A 206 -2.27 -8.94 -16.62
CA ALA A 206 -2.76 -10.30 -16.46
C ALA A 206 -3.68 -10.44 -15.25
N VAL A 207 -3.28 -9.88 -14.10
CA VAL A 207 -4.12 -9.88 -12.88
C VAL A 207 -5.34 -8.99 -13.07
N MET A 208 -5.20 -7.82 -13.72
CA MET A 208 -6.31 -6.89 -13.94
C MET A 208 -7.49 -7.51 -14.70
N ARG A 209 -7.22 -8.47 -15.60
CA ARG A 209 -8.29 -9.20 -16.32
C ARG A 209 -9.12 -10.10 -15.42
N GLU A 210 -8.55 -10.58 -14.30
CA GLU A 210 -9.21 -11.46 -13.34
C GLU A 210 -9.90 -10.68 -12.19
N ILE A 211 -9.60 -9.39 -12.02
CA ILE A 211 -10.26 -8.57 -11.01
C ILE A 211 -11.72 -8.35 -11.43
N THR A 212 -12.65 -8.78 -10.63
CA THR A 212 -14.09 -8.62 -10.86
C THR A 212 -14.65 -7.36 -10.18
N ASP A 213 -14.07 -6.96 -9.05
CA ASP A 213 -14.46 -5.77 -8.29
C ASP A 213 -13.23 -5.10 -7.66
N SER A 214 -13.30 -3.79 -7.47
CA SER A 214 -12.32 -3.00 -6.75
C SER A 214 -13.02 -1.81 -6.09
N ARG A 215 -12.80 -1.62 -4.79
CA ARG A 215 -13.50 -0.58 -4.02
C ARG A 215 -12.71 -0.12 -2.81
N ILE A 216 -13.01 1.08 -2.36
CA ILE A 216 -12.63 1.56 -1.03
C ILE A 216 -13.77 1.23 -0.08
N ILE A 217 -13.45 0.69 1.08
CA ILE A 217 -14.45 0.33 2.09
C ILE A 217 -14.71 1.56 2.98
N TYR A 218 -15.94 2.06 2.92
CA TYR A 218 -16.48 3.06 3.82
C TYR A 218 -17.63 2.43 4.60
N ASP A 219 -17.36 1.94 5.79
CA ASP A 219 -18.35 1.30 6.65
C ASP A 219 -18.27 1.84 8.09
N GLU A 220 -19.09 1.28 8.98
CA GLU A 220 -19.16 1.72 10.37
C GLU A 220 -17.79 1.58 11.08
N PHE A 221 -17.04 0.51 10.80
CA PHE A 221 -15.72 0.32 11.39
C PHE A 221 -14.76 1.43 10.98
N THR A 222 -14.64 1.69 9.67
CA THR A 222 -13.75 2.75 9.16
C THR A 222 -14.18 4.14 9.63
N ALA A 223 -15.49 4.38 9.81
CA ALA A 223 -16.01 5.64 10.29
C ALA A 223 -15.80 5.88 11.80
N THR A 224 -15.78 4.83 12.62
CA THR A 224 -15.77 4.97 14.08
C THR A 224 -14.49 4.48 14.76
N HIS A 225 -13.70 3.65 14.11
CA HIS A 225 -12.54 2.97 14.69
C HIS A 225 -11.22 3.20 13.94
N SER A 226 -11.25 3.84 12.77
CA SER A 226 -10.08 4.00 11.90
C SER A 226 -8.92 4.80 12.51
N ASP A 227 -9.22 5.64 13.51
CA ASP A 227 -8.22 6.40 14.27
C ASP A 227 -7.60 5.62 15.43
N ARG A 228 -8.15 4.44 15.75
CA ARG A 228 -7.71 3.59 16.87
C ARG A 228 -6.94 2.35 16.43
N TYR A 229 -7.10 1.97 15.17
CA TYR A 229 -6.54 0.77 14.58
C TYR A 229 -5.93 1.16 13.22
N PRO A 230 -4.65 1.51 13.22
CA PRO A 230 -3.94 1.85 11.99
C PRO A 230 -3.83 0.66 11.03
#